data_16cb9c68916221adad367d463448becf
#
_entry.id   16cb9c68916221adad367d463448becf
#
_cell.length_a   1.000
_cell.length_b   1.000
_cell.length_c   1.000
_cell.angle_alpha   90.00
_cell.angle_beta   90.00
_cell.angle_gamma   90.00
#
_symmetry.space_group_name_H-M   'P 1'
#
loop_
_entity.id
_entity.type
_entity.pdbx_description
1 polymer ?
#
loop_
_entity_poly.entity_id
_entity_poly.type
_entity_poly.pdbx_seq_one_letter_code
_entity_poly.pdbx_strand_id
1 'polypeptide(L)'
;MKEKIINSDVIIVGKGNAALCSALAAVDQGAKVVMIEAASEQESGGNSRFAGGVMRFAYDGVSDIKKLCDLQPNEIKDVDWESNTKEEFFDDLCNVTNYKTDPQLSEILVSESLDAMVWLREQGAHFTPNYRHQSAVINKKRKFFGRMPLWMVGGGPGLVSDLTKSAIKKGVLIHYNTRAVSLITENFDVVGVNAKTSDGLVQFFAKNTVLACGGFEANPEWRTKYLGPGWDLAKVRGTRFNVGEGLKMSLDIGAQSFGNWSGRHAVSWERYSPEFGDLSIPESSYRHSFPLSIMINADGKRFVDEGAEFYNYTYAKYGAEVLKQPQQFSYQVFDSKVKNLLRPEYGDKKVTRIVANTIEELADKMEDVNRDGLIETIKNYNSSINQKIKFDHSKKDGRKTIGLEVNKTNWANTIDTPPFEAYAVTCGITFTFGGLKTVPDTGQVLDVNDIPMSGLYAA
;
A
#
# COMPACT_ATOMS: atom_id res chain seq x y z
N MET A 1 -13.01 -20.28 35.33
CA MET A 1 -12.88 -18.82 35.26
C MET A 1 -14.23 -18.26 34.82
N LYS A 2 -14.74 -17.20 35.45
CA LYS A 2 -15.97 -16.54 34.95
C LYS A 2 -15.64 -15.90 33.58
N GLU A 3 -16.41 -16.22 32.55
CA GLU A 3 -16.32 -15.56 31.27
C GLU A 3 -16.56 -14.06 31.47
N LYS A 4 -15.64 -13.24 30.94
CA LYS A 4 -15.75 -11.79 31.01
C LYS A 4 -16.64 -11.34 29.86
N ILE A 5 -17.75 -10.69 30.20
CA ILE A 5 -18.71 -10.15 29.21
C ILE A 5 -18.60 -8.63 29.19
N ILE A 6 -18.52 -8.06 27.98
CA ILE A 6 -18.49 -6.63 27.75
C ILE A 6 -19.60 -6.26 26.75
N ASN A 7 -20.39 -5.24 27.08
CA ASN A 7 -21.51 -4.78 26.24
C ASN A 7 -21.25 -3.38 25.71
N SER A 8 -21.62 -3.16 24.46
CA SER A 8 -21.56 -1.89 23.75
C SER A 8 -22.71 -1.78 22.73
N ASP A 9 -22.83 -0.65 22.04
CA ASP A 9 -23.74 -0.51 20.90
C ASP A 9 -23.09 -1.00 19.62
N VAL A 10 -21.76 -0.73 19.45
CA VAL A 10 -20.97 -1.13 18.30
C VAL A 10 -19.63 -1.74 18.75
N ILE A 11 -19.27 -2.87 18.17
CA ILE A 11 -17.95 -3.48 18.25
C ILE A 11 -17.21 -3.20 16.95
N ILE A 12 -15.98 -2.69 17.04
CA ILE A 12 -15.07 -2.54 15.89
C ILE A 12 -13.92 -3.54 16.06
N VAL A 13 -13.73 -4.41 15.07
CA VAL A 13 -12.62 -5.38 15.06
C VAL A 13 -11.46 -4.82 14.23
N GLY A 14 -10.34 -4.50 14.91
CA GLY A 14 -9.15 -3.87 14.36
C GLY A 14 -8.95 -2.45 14.85
N LYS A 15 -7.78 -1.85 14.50
CA LYS A 15 -7.39 -0.47 14.85
C LYS A 15 -6.63 0.22 13.70
N GLY A 16 -6.84 -0.22 12.47
CA GLY A 16 -6.36 0.47 11.28
C GLY A 16 -7.20 1.71 10.95
N ASN A 17 -6.92 2.35 9.82
CA ASN A 17 -7.63 3.56 9.38
C ASN A 17 -9.15 3.33 9.28
N ALA A 18 -9.58 2.24 8.61
CA ALA A 18 -10.99 1.90 8.49
C ALA A 18 -11.68 1.73 9.86
N ALA A 19 -11.03 1.02 10.78
CA ALA A 19 -11.53 0.80 12.14
C ALA A 19 -11.69 2.11 12.91
N LEU A 20 -10.69 2.98 12.85
CA LEU A 20 -10.72 4.28 13.53
C LEU A 20 -11.79 5.20 12.94
N CYS A 21 -11.94 5.23 11.60
CA CYS A 21 -13.00 6.01 10.94
C CYS A 21 -14.39 5.48 11.34
N SER A 22 -14.59 4.16 11.32
CA SER A 22 -15.87 3.55 11.74
C SER A 22 -16.20 3.86 13.21
N ALA A 23 -15.20 3.79 14.08
CA ALA A 23 -15.38 4.12 15.50
C ALA A 23 -15.76 5.58 15.73
N LEU A 24 -15.07 6.51 15.04
CA LEU A 24 -15.34 7.94 15.10
C LEU A 24 -16.72 8.29 14.55
N ALA A 25 -17.09 7.72 13.41
CA ALA A 25 -18.41 7.94 12.83
C ALA A 25 -19.54 7.42 13.76
N ALA A 26 -19.36 6.24 14.36
CA ALA A 26 -20.34 5.68 15.28
C ALA A 26 -20.49 6.51 16.57
N VAL A 27 -19.38 6.93 17.17
CA VAL A 27 -19.42 7.73 18.40
C VAL A 27 -20.01 9.13 18.17
N ASP A 28 -19.82 9.71 16.97
CA ASP A 28 -20.42 10.98 16.59
C ASP A 28 -21.96 10.91 16.45
N GLN A 29 -22.50 9.69 16.27
CA GLN A 29 -23.93 9.41 16.34
C GLN A 29 -24.42 9.00 17.74
N GLY A 30 -23.57 9.13 18.77
CA GLY A 30 -23.91 8.84 20.17
C GLY A 30 -23.82 7.38 20.57
N ALA A 31 -23.26 6.49 19.73
CA ALA A 31 -23.09 5.09 20.08
C ALA A 31 -21.98 4.87 21.09
N LYS A 32 -22.19 3.91 22.02
CA LYS A 32 -21.12 3.37 22.87
C LYS A 32 -20.28 2.40 22.05
N VAL A 33 -19.03 2.77 21.75
CA VAL A 33 -18.13 2.03 20.88
C VAL A 33 -17.03 1.33 21.66
N VAL A 34 -16.79 0.07 21.35
CA VAL A 34 -15.65 -0.72 21.81
C VAL A 34 -14.85 -1.19 20.60
N MET A 35 -13.54 -0.97 20.63
CA MET A 35 -12.60 -1.51 19.64
C MET A 35 -11.82 -2.67 20.25
N ILE A 36 -11.60 -3.73 19.47
CA ILE A 36 -10.74 -4.87 19.85
C ILE A 36 -9.60 -4.99 18.85
N GLU A 37 -8.37 -5.00 19.36
CA GLU A 37 -7.13 -4.99 18.59
C GLU A 37 -6.25 -6.16 19.00
N ALA A 38 -5.84 -6.97 18.03
CA ALA A 38 -5.00 -8.16 18.25
C ALA A 38 -3.57 -7.80 18.71
N ALA A 39 -3.06 -6.67 18.25
CA ALA A 39 -1.72 -6.19 18.58
C ALA A 39 -1.66 -5.54 19.97
N SER A 40 -0.45 -5.41 20.49
CA SER A 40 -0.16 -4.51 21.61
C SER A 40 -0.40 -3.04 21.19
N GLU A 41 -0.53 -2.15 22.14
CA GLU A 41 -0.67 -0.72 21.85
C GLU A 41 0.46 -0.20 20.97
N GLN A 42 1.70 -0.63 21.23
CA GLN A 42 2.91 -0.22 20.50
C GLN A 42 2.92 -0.73 19.05
N GLU A 43 2.39 -1.93 18.79
CA GLU A 43 2.36 -2.54 17.45
C GLU A 43 1.05 -2.30 16.70
N SER A 44 0.04 -1.69 17.36
CA SER A 44 -1.30 -1.50 16.81
C SER A 44 -1.35 -0.49 15.66
N GLY A 45 -2.44 -0.52 14.90
CA GLY A 45 -2.68 0.40 13.78
C GLY A 45 -2.70 -0.26 12.41
N GLY A 46 -2.51 -1.59 12.37
CA GLY A 46 -2.57 -2.36 11.14
C GLY A 46 -1.61 -1.85 10.05
N ASN A 47 -1.89 -2.17 8.81
CA ASN A 47 -1.09 -1.70 7.68
C ASN A 47 -1.19 -0.18 7.44
N SER A 48 -2.22 0.47 7.98
CA SER A 48 -2.32 1.92 7.93
C SER A 48 -1.11 2.62 8.54
N ARG A 49 -0.50 2.03 9.57
CA ARG A 49 0.68 2.56 10.25
C ARG A 49 1.96 2.42 9.44
N PHE A 50 1.97 1.53 8.42
CA PHE A 50 3.08 1.34 7.49
C PHE A 50 2.86 2.05 6.15
N ALA A 51 1.78 2.83 6.00
CA ALA A 51 1.49 3.57 4.79
C ALA A 51 2.33 4.84 4.68
N GLY A 52 2.71 5.23 3.46
CA GLY A 52 3.45 6.46 3.20
C GLY A 52 2.65 7.73 3.46
N GLY A 53 1.34 7.63 3.65
CA GLY A 53 0.47 8.77 3.98
C GLY A 53 0.07 9.64 2.81
N VAL A 54 0.35 9.22 1.57
CA VAL A 54 -0.15 9.90 0.37
C VAL A 54 -1.58 9.44 0.13
N MET A 55 -2.49 10.40 -0.07
CA MET A 55 -3.90 10.13 -0.29
C MET A 55 -4.32 10.55 -1.70
N ARG A 56 -5.16 9.74 -2.33
CA ARG A 56 -5.79 10.03 -3.60
C ARG A 56 -7.28 10.29 -3.40
N PHE A 57 -7.77 11.38 -3.98
CA PHE A 57 -9.17 11.79 -3.93
C PHE A 57 -9.52 12.59 -5.17
N ALA A 58 -10.80 12.73 -5.48
CA ALA A 58 -11.26 13.61 -6.54
C ALA A 58 -11.24 15.06 -6.04
N TYR A 59 -10.73 16.00 -6.85
CA TYR A 59 -10.69 17.43 -6.52
C TYR A 59 -10.63 18.29 -7.80
N ASP A 60 -11.08 19.52 -7.70
CA ASP A 60 -11.03 20.51 -8.77
C ASP A 60 -10.19 21.74 -8.34
N GLY A 61 -8.89 21.61 -8.55
CA GLY A 61 -7.94 22.68 -8.32
C GLY A 61 -7.76 23.12 -6.86
N VAL A 62 -7.19 24.32 -6.69
CA VAL A 62 -6.73 24.84 -5.41
C VAL A 62 -7.86 25.12 -4.41
N SER A 63 -9.10 25.34 -4.88
CA SER A 63 -10.26 25.60 -4.01
C SER A 63 -10.54 24.43 -3.08
N ASP A 64 -10.45 23.21 -3.60
CA ASP A 64 -10.67 21.98 -2.83
C ASP A 64 -9.48 21.67 -1.92
N ILE A 65 -8.26 21.90 -2.39
CA ILE A 65 -7.06 21.75 -1.56
C ILE A 65 -7.09 22.63 -0.32
N LYS A 66 -7.61 23.87 -0.42
CA LYS A 66 -7.78 24.79 0.72
C LYS A 66 -8.74 24.28 1.79
N LYS A 67 -9.68 23.39 1.44
CA LYS A 67 -10.55 22.74 2.43
C LYS A 67 -9.78 21.75 3.31
N LEU A 68 -8.61 21.29 2.86
CA LEU A 68 -7.85 20.20 3.47
C LEU A 68 -6.57 20.68 4.19
N CYS A 69 -5.95 21.75 3.73
CA CYS A 69 -4.77 22.33 4.38
C CYS A 69 -4.66 23.83 4.15
N ASP A 70 -3.93 24.50 5.04
CA ASP A 70 -3.69 25.94 4.92
C ASP A 70 -2.51 26.18 3.96
N LEU A 71 -2.77 26.93 2.88
CA LEU A 71 -1.79 27.25 1.85
C LEU A 71 -1.26 28.68 2.02
N GLN A 72 0.05 28.84 1.86
CA GLN A 72 0.68 30.15 1.80
C GLN A 72 0.43 30.82 0.42
N PRO A 73 0.50 32.17 0.31
CA PRO A 73 0.25 32.88 -0.95
C PRO A 73 1.13 32.42 -2.12
N ASN A 74 2.41 32.08 -1.86
CA ASN A 74 3.32 31.56 -2.85
C ASN A 74 2.94 30.13 -3.31
N GLU A 75 2.40 29.30 -2.42
CA GLU A 75 1.93 27.96 -2.77
C GLU A 75 0.70 28.01 -3.69
N ILE A 76 -0.13 29.05 -3.55
CA ILE A 76 -1.26 29.26 -4.46
C ILE A 76 -0.79 29.70 -5.85
N LYS A 77 0.25 30.56 -5.92
CA LYS A 77 0.73 31.16 -7.17
C LYS A 77 1.69 30.28 -7.95
N ASP A 78 2.65 29.63 -7.25
CA ASP A 78 3.81 28.98 -7.87
C ASP A 78 3.61 27.46 -8.05
N VAL A 79 2.45 26.94 -7.61
CA VAL A 79 2.06 25.54 -7.75
C VAL A 79 0.94 25.41 -8.80
N ASP A 80 1.08 24.43 -9.66
CA ASP A 80 0.01 23.96 -10.55
C ASP A 80 -0.70 22.80 -9.84
N TRP A 81 -1.84 23.12 -9.24
CA TRP A 81 -2.62 22.16 -8.46
C TRP A 81 -3.38 21.16 -9.33
N GLU A 82 -3.53 21.45 -10.62
CA GLU A 82 -4.26 20.61 -11.55
C GLU A 82 -5.66 20.21 -11.02
N SER A 83 -6.22 19.14 -11.52
CA SER A 83 -7.42 18.50 -11.01
C SER A 83 -7.24 16.98 -11.06
N ASN A 84 -8.05 16.25 -10.33
CA ASN A 84 -8.25 14.81 -10.45
C ASN A 84 -9.76 14.61 -10.48
N THR A 85 -10.35 14.61 -11.67
CA THR A 85 -11.81 14.52 -11.78
C THR A 85 -12.31 13.16 -11.30
N LYS A 86 -13.60 13.06 -11.02
CA LYS A 86 -14.23 11.79 -10.61
C LYS A 86 -14.06 10.74 -11.70
N GLU A 87 -14.23 11.13 -12.96
CA GLU A 87 -14.08 10.26 -14.13
C GLU A 87 -12.63 9.74 -14.25
N GLU A 88 -11.65 10.63 -14.15
CA GLU A 88 -10.23 10.25 -14.21
C GLU A 88 -9.83 9.33 -13.06
N PHE A 89 -10.34 9.57 -11.85
CA PHE A 89 -10.06 8.71 -10.71
C PHE A 89 -10.72 7.33 -10.85
N PHE A 90 -11.95 7.30 -11.35
CA PHE A 90 -12.68 6.05 -11.64
C PHE A 90 -11.95 5.22 -12.71
N ASP A 91 -11.57 5.84 -13.83
CA ASP A 91 -10.82 5.18 -14.90
C ASP A 91 -9.49 4.61 -14.43
N ASP A 92 -8.74 5.38 -13.64
CA ASP A 92 -7.48 4.91 -13.09
C ASP A 92 -7.68 3.72 -12.12
N LEU A 93 -8.73 3.74 -11.30
CA LEU A 93 -9.07 2.64 -10.40
C LEU A 93 -9.44 1.37 -11.18
N CYS A 94 -10.25 1.49 -12.21
CA CYS A 94 -10.62 0.38 -13.10
C CYS A 94 -9.39 -0.18 -13.82
N ASN A 95 -8.52 0.67 -14.36
CA ASN A 95 -7.29 0.26 -15.05
C ASN A 95 -6.32 -0.47 -14.12
N VAL A 96 -6.07 0.04 -12.91
CA VAL A 96 -5.15 -0.57 -11.94
C VAL A 96 -5.64 -1.95 -11.48
N THR A 97 -6.94 -2.13 -11.36
CA THR A 97 -7.57 -3.39 -10.95
C THR A 97 -7.85 -4.34 -12.12
N ASN A 98 -7.48 -3.97 -13.36
CA ASN A 98 -7.84 -4.69 -14.58
C ASN A 98 -9.37 -4.93 -14.69
N TYR A 99 -10.16 -3.91 -14.34
CA TYR A 99 -11.64 -3.94 -14.34
C TYR A 99 -12.25 -5.04 -13.45
N LYS A 100 -11.55 -5.42 -12.38
CA LYS A 100 -12.04 -6.40 -11.39
C LYS A 100 -12.59 -5.76 -10.11
N THR A 101 -12.58 -4.44 -10.03
CA THR A 101 -13.19 -3.70 -8.93
C THR A 101 -14.72 -3.71 -9.07
N ASP A 102 -15.41 -3.61 -7.94
CA ASP A 102 -16.86 -3.39 -7.94
C ASP A 102 -17.17 -1.97 -8.43
N PRO A 103 -17.99 -1.79 -9.49
CA PRO A 103 -18.24 -0.48 -10.05
C PRO A 103 -19.03 0.44 -9.12
N GLN A 104 -19.98 -0.09 -8.32
CA GLN A 104 -20.79 0.71 -7.40
C GLN A 104 -19.96 1.18 -6.22
N LEU A 105 -19.17 0.30 -5.59
CA LEU A 105 -18.23 0.69 -4.55
C LEU A 105 -17.19 1.69 -5.06
N SER A 106 -16.73 1.53 -6.31
CA SER A 106 -15.78 2.46 -6.92
C SER A 106 -16.38 3.84 -7.15
N GLU A 107 -17.64 3.91 -7.58
CA GLU A 107 -18.35 5.16 -7.76
C GLU A 107 -18.56 5.90 -6.43
N ILE A 108 -18.97 5.19 -5.38
CA ILE A 108 -19.11 5.75 -4.03
C ILE A 108 -17.76 6.27 -3.53
N LEU A 109 -16.70 5.44 -3.61
CA LEU A 109 -15.35 5.83 -3.18
C LEU A 109 -14.90 7.12 -3.87
N VAL A 110 -15.05 7.19 -5.18
CA VAL A 110 -14.60 8.35 -5.98
C VAL A 110 -15.44 9.57 -5.67
N SER A 111 -16.77 9.41 -5.63
CA SER A 111 -17.71 10.52 -5.43
C SER A 111 -17.60 11.17 -4.06
N GLU A 112 -17.39 10.35 -3.03
CA GLU A 112 -17.34 10.80 -1.62
C GLU A 112 -15.91 11.12 -1.13
N SER A 113 -14.89 10.89 -1.98
CA SER A 113 -13.49 10.95 -1.54
C SER A 113 -13.04 12.31 -0.99
N LEU A 114 -13.51 13.44 -1.57
CA LEU A 114 -13.18 14.78 -1.08
C LEU A 114 -13.86 15.04 0.27
N ASP A 115 -15.13 14.72 0.41
CA ASP A 115 -15.88 14.93 1.65
C ASP A 115 -15.33 14.06 2.77
N ALA A 116 -14.92 12.82 2.46
CA ALA A 116 -14.21 11.96 3.40
C ALA A 116 -12.87 12.57 3.87
N MET A 117 -12.12 13.22 2.98
CA MET A 117 -10.89 13.93 3.35
C MET A 117 -11.16 15.15 4.23
N VAL A 118 -12.23 15.90 3.96
CA VAL A 118 -12.66 17.05 4.80
C VAL A 118 -13.05 16.52 6.17
N TRP A 119 -13.85 15.48 6.25
CA TRP A 119 -14.25 14.84 7.50
C TRP A 119 -13.02 14.34 8.30
N LEU A 120 -12.03 13.71 7.64
CA LEU A 120 -10.79 13.30 8.30
C LEU A 120 -10.05 14.50 8.93
N ARG A 121 -10.01 15.65 8.26
CA ARG A 121 -9.44 16.88 8.81
C ARG A 121 -10.21 17.32 10.07
N GLU A 122 -11.51 17.29 10.05
CA GLU A 122 -12.38 17.59 11.19
C GLU A 122 -12.15 16.62 12.37
N GLN A 123 -11.83 15.35 12.06
CA GLN A 123 -11.43 14.36 13.07
C GLN A 123 -10.00 14.55 13.59
N GLY A 124 -9.30 15.57 13.14
CA GLY A 124 -7.95 15.92 13.62
C GLY A 124 -6.80 15.39 12.77
N ALA A 125 -7.06 14.84 11.59
CA ALA A 125 -6.01 14.49 10.64
C ALA A 125 -5.39 15.77 10.02
N HIS A 126 -4.06 15.80 9.86
CA HIS A 126 -3.33 16.95 9.36
C HIS A 126 -2.72 16.66 7.99
N PHE A 127 -3.08 17.46 6.98
CA PHE A 127 -2.57 17.34 5.63
C PHE A 127 -1.62 18.49 5.26
N THR A 128 -0.66 18.21 4.39
CA THR A 128 0.27 19.18 3.82
C THR A 128 0.53 18.86 2.35
N PRO A 129 0.95 19.87 1.53
CA PRO A 129 1.34 19.60 0.15
C PRO A 129 2.46 18.58 0.02
N ASN A 130 2.33 17.68 -0.95
CA ASN A 130 3.23 16.54 -1.16
C ASN A 130 4.48 16.91 -1.98
N TYR A 131 5.21 17.96 -1.53
CA TYR A 131 6.36 18.46 -2.28
C TYR A 131 7.55 17.51 -2.34
N ARG A 132 7.69 16.66 -1.33
CA ARG A 132 8.87 15.80 -1.17
C ARG A 132 8.82 14.52 -2.00
N HIS A 133 7.64 13.93 -2.10
CA HIS A 133 7.53 12.55 -2.59
C HIS A 133 7.12 12.45 -4.05
N GLN A 134 6.31 13.39 -4.56
CA GLN A 134 5.70 13.25 -5.87
C GLN A 134 5.54 14.57 -6.61
N SER A 135 6.54 15.44 -6.57
CA SER A 135 6.47 16.70 -7.32
C SER A 135 7.79 17.06 -8.00
N ALA A 136 7.69 17.83 -9.07
CA ALA A 136 8.83 18.48 -9.72
C ALA A 136 8.46 19.88 -10.20
N VAL A 137 9.48 20.74 -10.41
CA VAL A 137 9.28 22.06 -11.02
C VAL A 137 9.39 21.92 -12.53
N ILE A 138 8.28 22.17 -13.23
CA ILE A 138 8.16 22.13 -14.68
C ILE A 138 7.66 23.51 -15.13
N ASN A 139 8.38 24.14 -16.08
CA ASN A 139 8.04 25.47 -16.60
C ASN A 139 7.79 26.52 -15.48
N LYS A 140 8.68 26.55 -14.48
CA LYS A 140 8.64 27.46 -13.31
C LYS A 140 7.46 27.24 -12.35
N LYS A 141 6.62 26.24 -12.56
CA LYS A 141 5.57 25.84 -11.63
C LYS A 141 5.85 24.45 -11.08
N ARG A 142 5.54 24.25 -9.81
CA ARG A 142 5.59 22.91 -9.19
C ARG A 142 4.34 22.15 -9.60
N LYS A 143 4.53 20.91 -10.05
CA LYS A 143 3.46 19.97 -10.43
C LYS A 143 3.55 18.71 -9.61
N PHE A 144 2.42 18.06 -9.37
CA PHE A 144 2.34 16.78 -8.66
C PHE A 144 2.17 15.63 -9.63
N PHE A 145 2.96 14.58 -9.46
CA PHE A 145 2.82 13.38 -10.29
C PHE A 145 1.73 12.46 -9.71
N GLY A 146 0.97 11.80 -10.60
CA GLY A 146 -0.07 10.85 -10.23
C GLY A 146 -1.28 11.47 -9.53
N ARG A 147 -1.48 12.80 -9.66
CA ARG A 147 -2.64 13.51 -9.11
C ARG A 147 -2.84 13.27 -7.60
N MET A 148 -1.73 13.27 -6.85
CA MET A 148 -1.71 13.08 -5.39
C MET A 148 -1.03 14.28 -4.72
N PRO A 149 -1.74 15.43 -4.63
CA PRO A 149 -1.13 16.68 -4.20
C PRO A 149 -0.90 16.77 -2.69
N LEU A 150 -1.55 15.93 -1.90
CA LEU A 150 -1.51 16.00 -0.43
C LEU A 150 -0.83 14.77 0.18
N TRP A 151 -0.21 15.02 1.31
CA TRP A 151 0.42 14.04 2.17
C TRP A 151 -0.02 14.22 3.62
N MET A 152 -0.29 13.14 4.30
CA MET A 152 -0.60 13.13 5.73
C MET A 152 0.65 13.45 6.55
N VAL A 153 0.58 14.43 7.41
CA VAL A 153 1.70 14.81 8.30
C VAL A 153 2.07 13.62 9.18
N GLY A 154 3.34 13.21 9.13
CA GLY A 154 3.81 12.01 9.81
C GLY A 154 3.46 10.69 9.12
N GLY A 155 2.92 10.74 7.89
CA GLY A 155 2.58 9.54 7.12
C GLY A 155 1.48 8.71 7.77
N GLY A 156 1.50 7.40 7.55
CA GLY A 156 0.57 6.45 8.18
C GLY A 156 0.63 6.45 9.71
N PRO A 157 1.81 6.50 10.34
CA PRO A 157 1.91 6.67 11.79
C PRO A 157 1.21 7.93 12.30
N GLY A 158 1.35 9.07 11.60
CA GLY A 158 0.66 10.32 11.93
C GLY A 158 -0.86 10.17 11.88
N LEU A 159 -1.39 9.62 10.78
CA LEU A 159 -2.82 9.36 10.60
C LEU A 159 -3.40 8.52 11.75
N VAL A 160 -2.78 7.36 12.02
CA VAL A 160 -3.25 6.44 13.08
C VAL A 160 -3.15 7.11 14.46
N SER A 161 -2.09 7.88 14.72
CA SER A 161 -1.93 8.62 15.98
C SER A 161 -3.03 9.67 16.18
N ASP A 162 -3.29 10.50 15.18
CA ASP A 162 -4.26 11.59 15.27
C ASP A 162 -5.68 11.06 15.42
N LEU A 163 -6.08 10.09 14.60
CA LEU A 163 -7.40 9.47 14.73
C LEU A 163 -7.57 8.69 16.05
N THR A 164 -6.50 8.04 16.55
CA THR A 164 -6.55 7.37 17.86
C THR A 164 -6.78 8.38 18.99
N LYS A 165 -6.07 9.51 18.99
CA LYS A 165 -6.29 10.57 20.00
C LYS A 165 -7.72 11.09 19.96
N SER A 166 -8.27 11.30 18.75
CA SER A 166 -9.65 11.75 18.59
C SER A 166 -10.65 10.72 19.10
N ALA A 167 -10.47 9.43 18.77
CA ALA A 167 -11.33 8.34 19.21
C ALA A 167 -11.35 8.21 20.77
N ILE A 168 -10.17 8.23 21.41
CA ILE A 168 -10.05 8.19 22.87
C ILE A 168 -10.71 9.42 23.51
N LYS A 169 -10.48 10.61 22.96
CA LYS A 169 -11.09 11.85 23.44
C LYS A 169 -12.62 11.81 23.39
N LYS A 170 -13.19 11.13 22.39
CA LYS A 170 -14.64 10.93 22.21
C LYS A 170 -15.21 9.74 23.01
N GLY A 171 -14.40 9.05 23.80
CA GLY A 171 -14.83 7.99 24.71
C GLY A 171 -14.84 6.58 24.09
N VAL A 172 -14.20 6.37 22.94
CA VAL A 172 -14.01 5.01 22.38
C VAL A 172 -13.09 4.21 23.29
N LEU A 173 -13.53 3.01 23.68
CA LEU A 173 -12.74 2.09 24.50
C LEU A 173 -11.97 1.12 23.61
N ILE A 174 -10.65 1.06 23.76
CA ILE A 174 -9.78 0.20 22.95
C ILE A 174 -9.19 -0.90 23.81
N HIS A 175 -9.45 -2.16 23.43
CA HIS A 175 -8.87 -3.35 24.06
C HIS A 175 -7.73 -3.88 23.19
N TYR A 176 -6.50 -3.64 23.62
CA TYR A 176 -5.29 -4.18 23.00
C TYR A 176 -5.02 -5.63 23.44
N ASN A 177 -4.14 -6.34 22.72
CA ASN A 177 -3.82 -7.75 22.96
C ASN A 177 -5.09 -8.62 23.06
N THR A 178 -6.11 -8.24 22.28
CA THR A 178 -7.45 -8.83 22.29
C THR A 178 -7.78 -9.29 20.87
N ARG A 179 -7.59 -10.57 20.62
CA ARG A 179 -7.72 -11.18 19.29
C ARG A 179 -9.12 -11.74 19.09
N ALA A 180 -9.87 -11.19 18.13
CA ALA A 180 -11.15 -11.76 17.69
C ALA A 180 -10.93 -13.17 17.11
N VAL A 181 -11.75 -14.15 17.51
CA VAL A 181 -11.58 -15.55 17.08
C VAL A 181 -12.82 -16.16 16.46
N SER A 182 -14.02 -15.68 16.80
CA SER A 182 -15.27 -16.07 16.16
C SER A 182 -16.35 -15.02 16.38
N LEU A 183 -17.32 -14.97 15.47
CA LEU A 183 -18.55 -14.20 15.66
C LEU A 183 -19.53 -14.97 16.57
N ILE A 184 -20.31 -14.24 17.34
CA ILE A 184 -21.42 -14.79 18.15
C ILE A 184 -22.71 -14.54 17.37
N THR A 185 -23.48 -15.60 17.13
CA THR A 185 -24.74 -15.51 16.38
C THR A 185 -25.91 -15.99 17.20
N GLU A 186 -27.06 -15.32 17.08
CA GLU A 186 -28.35 -15.73 17.62
C GLU A 186 -29.40 -15.63 16.52
N ASN A 187 -30.08 -16.73 16.20
CA ASN A 187 -31.09 -16.78 15.13
C ASN A 187 -30.61 -16.19 13.78
N PHE A 188 -29.35 -16.47 13.41
CA PHE A 188 -28.62 -15.94 12.23
C PHE A 188 -28.17 -14.47 12.32
N ASP A 189 -28.59 -13.69 13.32
CA ASP A 189 -28.10 -12.35 13.56
C ASP A 189 -26.71 -12.40 14.25
N VAL A 190 -25.79 -11.53 13.85
CA VAL A 190 -24.51 -11.36 14.55
C VAL A 190 -24.75 -10.43 15.74
N VAL A 191 -24.54 -10.97 16.92
CA VAL A 191 -24.80 -10.26 18.19
C VAL A 191 -23.51 -9.96 18.97
N GLY A 192 -22.35 -10.38 18.46
CA GLY A 192 -21.09 -10.13 19.16
C GLY A 192 -19.89 -10.87 18.61
N VAL A 193 -18.80 -10.83 19.38
CA VAL A 193 -17.50 -11.40 19.03
C VAL A 193 -16.90 -12.11 20.24
N ASN A 194 -16.43 -13.33 20.04
CA ASN A 194 -15.54 -14.00 20.98
C ASN A 194 -14.10 -13.56 20.69
N ALA A 195 -13.39 -13.14 21.74
CA ALA A 195 -12.00 -12.74 21.63
C ALA A 195 -11.13 -13.46 22.64
N LYS A 196 -9.87 -13.71 22.26
CA LYS A 196 -8.83 -14.32 23.09
C LYS A 196 -7.89 -13.25 23.63
N THR A 197 -7.62 -13.30 24.92
CA THR A 197 -6.61 -12.48 25.63
C THR A 197 -5.60 -13.38 26.34
N SER A 198 -4.58 -12.79 26.98
CA SER A 198 -3.67 -13.54 27.88
C SER A 198 -4.41 -14.23 29.03
N ASP A 199 -5.52 -13.65 29.52
CA ASP A 199 -6.26 -14.09 30.68
C ASP A 199 -7.38 -15.11 30.34
N GLY A 200 -7.57 -15.38 29.04
CA GLY A 200 -8.57 -16.32 28.52
C GLY A 200 -9.54 -15.71 27.52
N LEU A 201 -10.71 -16.32 27.39
CA LEU A 201 -11.74 -15.85 26.45
C LEU A 201 -12.57 -14.72 27.09
N VAL A 202 -12.90 -13.74 26.23
CA VAL A 202 -13.77 -12.60 26.56
C VAL A 202 -14.84 -12.54 25.47
N GLN A 203 -16.09 -12.35 25.89
CA GLN A 203 -17.23 -12.16 25.00
C GLN A 203 -17.59 -10.67 24.92
N PHE A 204 -17.68 -10.16 23.73
CA PHE A 204 -18.16 -8.80 23.45
C PHE A 204 -19.53 -8.90 22.78
N PHE A 205 -20.53 -8.22 23.31
CA PHE A 205 -21.87 -8.17 22.75
C PHE A 205 -22.21 -6.75 22.29
N ALA A 206 -22.81 -6.65 21.11
CA ALA A 206 -23.31 -5.40 20.54
C ALA A 206 -24.39 -5.67 19.50
N LYS A 207 -25.18 -4.63 19.19
CA LYS A 207 -26.14 -4.68 18.09
C LYS A 207 -25.49 -4.76 16.73
N ASN A 208 -24.28 -4.17 16.60
CA ASN A 208 -23.54 -4.11 15.34
C ASN A 208 -22.06 -4.41 15.55
N THR A 209 -21.49 -5.19 14.65
CA THR A 209 -20.07 -5.52 14.59
C THR A 209 -19.51 -5.06 13.24
N VAL A 210 -18.46 -4.23 13.26
CA VAL A 210 -17.75 -3.81 12.06
C VAL A 210 -16.41 -4.52 12.00
N LEU A 211 -16.19 -5.28 10.93
CA LEU A 211 -14.92 -5.92 10.64
C LEU A 211 -14.03 -4.96 9.85
N ALA A 212 -12.99 -4.47 10.46
CA ALA A 212 -12.01 -3.54 9.87
C ALA A 212 -10.57 -3.97 10.21
N CYS A 213 -10.32 -5.30 10.13
CA CYS A 213 -9.09 -5.95 10.57
C CYS A 213 -8.16 -6.34 9.43
N GLY A 214 -8.35 -5.76 8.24
CA GLY A 214 -7.47 -5.92 7.08
C GLY A 214 -7.59 -7.27 6.38
N GLY A 215 -6.65 -7.52 5.47
CA GLY A 215 -6.60 -8.72 4.64
C GLY A 215 -5.87 -9.90 5.28
N PHE A 216 -5.23 -10.72 4.41
CA PHE A 216 -4.52 -11.93 4.83
C PHE A 216 -3.05 -11.97 4.38
N GLU A 217 -2.46 -10.83 4.06
CA GLU A 217 -1.09 -10.73 3.55
C GLU A 217 -0.01 -11.23 4.50
N ALA A 218 -0.29 -11.29 5.80
CA ALA A 218 0.62 -11.84 6.81
C ALA A 218 0.43 -13.35 7.05
N ASN A 219 -0.51 -14.00 6.37
CA ASN A 219 -0.75 -15.43 6.49
C ASN A 219 -0.12 -16.19 5.31
N PRO A 220 1.03 -16.87 5.48
CA PRO A 220 1.72 -17.55 4.39
C PRO A 220 0.89 -18.69 3.78
N GLU A 221 0.10 -19.41 4.58
CA GLU A 221 -0.78 -20.50 4.10
C GLU A 221 -1.86 -19.92 3.17
N TRP A 222 -2.52 -18.82 3.56
CA TRP A 222 -3.55 -18.19 2.74
C TRP A 222 -2.96 -17.52 1.50
N ARG A 223 -1.76 -16.94 1.61
CA ARG A 223 -1.05 -16.45 0.42
C ARG A 223 -0.82 -17.55 -0.59
N THR A 224 -0.32 -18.72 -0.17
CA THR A 224 -0.15 -19.86 -1.08
C THR A 224 -1.48 -20.36 -1.65
N LYS A 225 -2.52 -20.44 -0.81
CA LYS A 225 -3.84 -20.92 -1.22
C LYS A 225 -4.51 -20.03 -2.26
N TYR A 226 -4.47 -18.71 -2.08
CA TYR A 226 -5.25 -17.77 -2.89
C TYR A 226 -4.42 -17.05 -3.95
N LEU A 227 -3.16 -16.72 -3.66
CA LEU A 227 -2.28 -16.00 -4.59
C LEU A 227 -1.44 -16.96 -5.46
N GLY A 228 -1.28 -18.20 -5.01
CA GLY A 228 -0.56 -19.26 -5.73
C GLY A 228 0.76 -19.67 -5.07
N PRO A 229 1.43 -20.70 -5.65
CA PRO A 229 2.72 -21.20 -5.14
C PRO A 229 3.80 -20.12 -5.10
N GLY A 230 4.65 -20.15 -4.08
CA GLY A 230 5.77 -19.24 -3.88
C GLY A 230 5.40 -17.91 -3.16
N TRP A 231 4.11 -17.62 -2.97
CA TRP A 231 3.70 -16.40 -2.26
C TRP A 231 3.95 -16.47 -0.74
N ASP A 232 4.12 -17.64 -0.17
CA ASP A 232 4.61 -17.85 1.20
C ASP A 232 6.00 -17.25 1.43
N LEU A 233 6.82 -17.14 0.37
CA LEU A 233 8.18 -16.60 0.41
C LEU A 233 8.25 -15.06 0.36
N ALA A 234 7.15 -14.38 0.04
CA ALA A 234 7.09 -12.93 0.02
C ALA A 234 7.23 -12.35 1.45
N LYS A 235 8.03 -11.28 1.60
CA LYS A 235 8.05 -10.49 2.84
C LYS A 235 6.79 -9.65 2.95
N VAL A 236 6.42 -9.27 4.16
CA VAL A 236 5.24 -8.44 4.42
C VAL A 236 5.66 -7.00 4.64
N ARG A 237 5.26 -6.11 3.73
CA ARG A 237 5.35 -4.68 3.93
C ARG A 237 4.18 -4.23 4.80
N GLY A 238 4.24 -4.51 6.09
CA GLY A 238 3.14 -4.22 6.99
C GLY A 238 3.18 -5.00 8.29
N THR A 239 2.05 -4.99 8.96
CA THR A 239 1.89 -5.68 10.24
C THR A 239 1.86 -7.20 10.09
N ARG A 240 2.35 -7.91 11.11
CA ARG A 240 2.23 -9.37 11.23
C ARG A 240 0.82 -9.86 11.64
N PHE A 241 -0.10 -8.94 11.92
CA PHE A 241 -1.42 -9.28 12.46
C PHE A 241 -2.52 -9.42 11.40
N ASN A 242 -2.30 -9.03 10.15
CA ASN A 242 -3.27 -9.17 9.07
C ASN A 242 -3.25 -10.61 8.51
N VAL A 243 -3.83 -11.55 9.23
CA VAL A 243 -3.79 -12.99 8.92
C VAL A 243 -5.13 -13.55 8.40
N GLY A 244 -6.12 -12.69 8.11
CA GLY A 244 -7.40 -13.07 7.53
C GLY A 244 -8.46 -13.52 8.54
N GLU A 245 -8.32 -13.20 9.82
CA GLU A 245 -9.23 -13.65 10.87
C GLU A 245 -10.65 -13.14 10.67
N GLY A 246 -10.84 -11.86 10.33
CA GLY A 246 -12.17 -11.31 10.04
C GLY A 246 -12.84 -11.98 8.86
N LEU A 247 -12.09 -12.22 7.79
CA LEU A 247 -12.58 -12.96 6.63
C LEU A 247 -13.00 -14.39 7.04
N LYS A 248 -12.13 -15.09 7.77
CA LYS A 248 -12.42 -16.46 8.22
C LYS A 248 -13.68 -16.52 9.06
N MET A 249 -13.80 -15.67 10.10
CA MET A 249 -14.96 -15.65 11.00
C MET A 249 -16.28 -15.44 10.24
N SER A 250 -16.27 -14.58 9.22
CA SER A 250 -17.45 -14.30 8.41
C SER A 250 -17.80 -15.45 7.47
N LEU A 251 -16.79 -16.01 6.78
CA LEU A 251 -17.00 -17.16 5.89
C LEU A 251 -17.50 -18.39 6.66
N ASP A 252 -17.05 -18.60 7.89
CA ASP A 252 -17.48 -19.71 8.76
C ASP A 252 -18.98 -19.65 9.10
N ILE A 253 -19.61 -18.47 9.04
CA ILE A 253 -21.05 -18.28 9.30
C ILE A 253 -21.87 -18.03 8.02
N GLY A 254 -21.27 -18.25 6.82
CA GLY A 254 -21.97 -18.18 5.54
C GLY A 254 -21.92 -16.84 4.82
N ALA A 255 -21.05 -15.92 5.21
CA ALA A 255 -20.81 -14.70 4.43
C ALA A 255 -20.24 -15.00 3.04
N GLN A 256 -20.59 -14.17 2.06
CA GLN A 256 -20.14 -14.32 0.68
C GLN A 256 -18.74 -13.73 0.50
N SER A 257 -17.83 -14.53 -0.07
CA SER A 257 -16.54 -14.04 -0.55
C SER A 257 -16.71 -13.23 -1.83
N PHE A 258 -15.95 -12.13 -1.97
CA PHE A 258 -16.02 -11.25 -3.12
C PHE A 258 -14.67 -10.65 -3.50
N GLY A 259 -14.58 -10.08 -4.70
CA GLY A 259 -13.41 -9.39 -5.17
C GLY A 259 -12.35 -10.32 -5.77
N ASN A 260 -11.14 -9.78 -5.96
CA ASN A 260 -10.05 -10.48 -6.63
C ASN A 260 -9.16 -11.22 -5.60
N TRP A 261 -9.53 -12.43 -5.22
CA TRP A 261 -8.81 -13.23 -4.22
C TRP A 261 -7.39 -13.63 -4.62
N SER A 262 -7.08 -13.65 -5.91
CA SER A 262 -5.70 -13.83 -6.41
C SER A 262 -4.94 -12.52 -6.62
N GLY A 263 -5.61 -11.38 -6.36
CA GLY A 263 -5.04 -10.06 -6.51
C GLY A 263 -4.37 -9.55 -5.23
N ARG A 264 -3.35 -8.73 -5.42
CA ARG A 264 -2.52 -8.18 -4.32
C ARG A 264 -1.74 -6.98 -4.80
N HIS A 265 -1.35 -6.16 -3.85
CA HIS A 265 -0.38 -5.08 -4.00
C HIS A 265 0.98 -5.58 -3.50
N ALA A 266 1.98 -5.66 -4.38
CA ALA A 266 3.31 -6.14 -4.04
C ALA A 266 4.39 -5.28 -4.72
N VAL A 267 5.37 -4.84 -3.93
CA VAL A 267 6.40 -3.89 -4.35
C VAL A 267 7.79 -4.50 -4.36
N SER A 268 8.72 -3.88 -5.09
CA SER A 268 10.15 -4.12 -4.92
C SER A 268 10.56 -3.65 -3.52
N TRP A 269 10.98 -4.59 -2.69
CA TRP A 269 11.26 -4.42 -1.27
C TRP A 269 12.70 -4.77 -0.96
N GLU A 270 13.35 -4.07 -0.04
CA GLU A 270 14.74 -4.34 0.36
C GLU A 270 14.93 -5.83 0.70
N ARG A 271 15.88 -6.50 0.01
CA ARG A 271 16.13 -7.94 0.13
C ARG A 271 16.40 -8.38 1.56
N TYR A 272 17.17 -7.58 2.31
CA TYR A 272 17.62 -7.93 3.65
C TYR A 272 16.78 -7.30 4.78
N SER A 273 15.63 -6.70 4.45
CA SER A 273 14.68 -6.22 5.45
C SER A 273 14.11 -7.38 6.29
N PRO A 274 13.56 -7.13 7.49
CA PRO A 274 12.82 -8.12 8.26
C PRO A 274 11.66 -8.74 7.47
N GLU A 275 11.15 -9.88 7.94
CA GLU A 275 10.00 -10.58 7.34
C GLU A 275 8.73 -9.72 7.36
N PHE A 276 8.51 -8.99 8.45
CA PHE A 276 7.40 -8.06 8.62
C PHE A 276 7.90 -6.62 8.73
N GLY A 277 7.00 -5.67 8.54
CA GLY A 277 7.28 -4.26 8.73
C GLY A 277 7.79 -3.96 10.16
N ASP A 278 8.81 -3.13 10.25
CA ASP A 278 9.42 -2.68 11.50
C ASP A 278 9.11 -1.19 11.70
N LEU A 279 8.32 -0.87 12.73
CA LEU A 279 7.92 0.50 13.06
C LEU A 279 9.09 1.39 13.54
N SER A 280 10.22 0.79 13.91
CA SER A 280 11.44 1.53 14.27
C SER A 280 12.24 1.99 13.05
N ILE A 281 11.92 1.44 11.86
CA ILE A 281 12.54 1.80 10.59
C ILE A 281 11.50 2.61 9.81
N PRO A 282 11.76 3.89 9.51
CA PRO A 282 10.88 4.64 8.62
C PRO A 282 10.64 3.86 7.33
N GLU A 283 9.55 4.12 6.64
CA GLU A 283 9.13 3.43 5.41
C GLU A 283 10.15 3.63 4.26
N SER A 284 11.37 3.11 4.45
CA SER A 284 12.51 3.28 3.54
C SER A 284 12.91 1.99 2.81
N SER A 285 12.22 0.89 3.07
CA SER A 285 12.58 -0.42 2.48
C SER A 285 12.04 -0.65 1.06
N TYR A 286 11.13 0.16 0.55
CA TYR A 286 10.69 0.09 -0.85
C TYR A 286 11.72 0.72 -1.80
N ARG A 287 11.74 0.26 -3.07
CA ARG A 287 12.67 0.71 -4.10
C ARG A 287 11.91 1.04 -5.38
N HIS A 288 11.50 2.31 -5.52
CA HIS A 288 10.58 2.76 -6.58
C HIS A 288 11.25 3.55 -7.72
N SER A 289 12.59 3.71 -7.71
CA SER A 289 13.30 4.36 -8.83
C SER A 289 13.65 3.39 -9.97
N PHE A 290 13.09 2.20 -9.98
CA PHE A 290 13.33 1.19 -11.02
C PHE A 290 13.14 1.69 -12.46
N PRO A 291 12.27 2.69 -12.80
CA PRO A 291 12.21 3.20 -14.16
C PRO A 291 13.53 3.80 -14.67
N LEU A 292 14.38 4.26 -13.75
CA LEU A 292 15.70 4.83 -14.07
C LEU A 292 16.82 3.78 -14.06
N SER A 293 16.53 2.51 -13.74
CA SER A 293 17.47 1.40 -13.62
C SER A 293 17.27 0.36 -14.73
N ILE A 294 18.07 -0.69 -14.66
CA ILE A 294 17.72 -2.02 -15.17
C ILE A 294 17.56 -2.98 -13.99
N MET A 295 16.60 -3.92 -14.08
CA MET A 295 16.36 -4.93 -13.05
C MET A 295 16.96 -6.28 -13.48
N ILE A 296 17.90 -6.79 -12.67
CA ILE A 296 18.72 -7.97 -12.97
C ILE A 296 18.41 -9.09 -11.99
N ASN A 297 18.07 -10.28 -12.48
CA ASN A 297 17.83 -11.47 -11.67
C ASN A 297 19.12 -12.25 -11.36
N ALA A 298 19.01 -13.40 -10.67
CA ALA A 298 20.15 -14.24 -10.31
C ALA A 298 20.93 -14.78 -11.52
N ASP A 299 20.27 -14.97 -12.69
CA ASP A 299 20.94 -15.39 -13.92
C ASP A 299 21.69 -14.26 -14.63
N GLY A 300 21.71 -13.06 -14.06
CA GLY A 300 22.32 -11.87 -14.67
C GLY A 300 21.47 -11.27 -15.79
N LYS A 301 20.17 -11.59 -15.88
CA LYS A 301 19.27 -11.19 -16.97
C LYS A 301 18.23 -10.18 -16.54
N ARG A 302 17.82 -9.31 -17.46
CA ARG A 302 16.61 -8.48 -17.31
C ARG A 302 15.37 -9.33 -17.55
N PHE A 303 14.27 -8.99 -16.86
CA PHE A 303 13.02 -9.79 -16.88
C PHE A 303 11.74 -8.94 -16.96
N VAL A 304 11.85 -7.62 -16.85
CA VAL A 304 10.71 -6.68 -16.94
C VAL A 304 11.06 -5.48 -17.82
N ASP A 305 10.03 -4.80 -18.34
CA ASP A 305 10.15 -3.45 -18.91
C ASP A 305 10.06 -2.42 -17.78
N GLU A 306 11.18 -1.98 -17.26
CA GLU A 306 11.25 -1.00 -16.19
C GLU A 306 10.68 0.37 -16.61
N GLY A 307 10.64 0.63 -17.92
CA GLY A 307 10.16 1.86 -18.53
C GLY A 307 8.73 1.81 -19.08
N ALA A 308 7.95 0.78 -18.75
CA ALA A 308 6.60 0.61 -19.29
C ALA A 308 5.68 1.80 -18.98
N GLU A 309 5.78 2.35 -17.77
CA GLU A 309 4.96 3.47 -17.31
C GLU A 309 5.66 4.20 -16.15
N PHE A 310 5.15 5.37 -15.75
CA PHE A 310 5.56 6.00 -14.50
C PHE A 310 5.42 5.01 -13.33
N TYR A 311 6.35 5.08 -12.38
CA TYR A 311 6.40 4.11 -11.28
C TYR A 311 5.06 3.99 -10.53
N ASN A 312 4.27 5.05 -10.42
CA ASN A 312 2.97 5.09 -9.75
C ASN A 312 1.96 4.06 -10.29
N TYR A 313 2.08 3.71 -11.57
CA TYR A 313 1.20 2.75 -12.24
C TYR A 313 1.73 1.32 -12.26
N THR A 314 2.99 1.11 -11.90
CA THR A 314 3.66 -0.21 -12.00
C THR A 314 4.24 -0.73 -10.70
N TYR A 315 4.53 0.14 -9.72
CA TYR A 315 5.23 -0.25 -8.50
C TYR A 315 4.51 -1.36 -7.71
N ALA A 316 3.19 -1.39 -7.72
CA ALA A 316 2.36 -2.39 -7.04
C ALA A 316 2.38 -3.78 -7.71
N LYS A 317 2.95 -3.89 -8.90
CA LYS A 317 3.03 -5.12 -9.71
C LYS A 317 4.42 -5.74 -9.70
N TYR A 318 5.48 -4.94 -9.62
CA TYR A 318 6.84 -5.41 -9.85
C TYR A 318 7.42 -6.25 -8.71
N GLY A 319 6.90 -6.14 -7.49
CA GLY A 319 7.22 -7.11 -6.44
C GLY A 319 6.88 -8.54 -6.82
N ALA A 320 5.72 -8.75 -7.46
CA ALA A 320 5.32 -10.05 -7.97
C ALA A 320 6.22 -10.57 -9.10
N GLU A 321 6.72 -9.68 -9.98
CA GLU A 321 7.67 -10.08 -11.03
C GLU A 321 9.03 -10.47 -10.44
N VAL A 322 9.48 -9.81 -9.37
CA VAL A 322 10.68 -10.21 -8.63
C VAL A 322 10.49 -11.57 -7.95
N LEU A 323 9.32 -11.84 -7.37
CA LEU A 323 9.02 -13.11 -6.71
C LEU A 323 9.12 -14.32 -7.67
N LYS A 324 8.84 -14.11 -8.96
CA LYS A 324 8.94 -15.15 -9.99
C LYS A 324 10.38 -15.48 -10.41
N GLN A 325 11.35 -14.61 -10.05
CA GLN A 325 12.73 -14.78 -10.48
C GLN A 325 13.44 -15.87 -9.66
N PRO A 326 14.49 -16.50 -10.21
CA PRO A 326 15.32 -17.45 -9.46
C PRO A 326 15.74 -16.85 -8.12
N GLN A 327 15.60 -17.61 -7.03
CA GLN A 327 15.88 -17.22 -5.65
C GLN A 327 15.05 -16.03 -5.12
N GLN A 328 13.96 -15.63 -5.83
CA GLN A 328 12.99 -14.59 -5.44
C GLN A 328 13.61 -13.22 -5.15
N PHE A 329 14.67 -12.86 -5.87
CA PHE A 329 15.28 -11.53 -5.76
C PHE A 329 15.70 -10.96 -7.12
N SER A 330 16.02 -9.68 -7.12
CA SER A 330 16.69 -9.00 -8.22
C SER A 330 17.56 -7.85 -7.69
N TYR A 331 18.39 -7.29 -8.55
CA TYR A 331 19.07 -6.01 -8.28
C TYR A 331 18.55 -4.94 -9.23
N GLN A 332 18.37 -3.74 -8.70
CA GLN A 332 18.19 -2.53 -9.49
C GLN A 332 19.56 -1.90 -9.69
N VAL A 333 20.02 -1.81 -10.94
CA VAL A 333 21.35 -1.30 -11.31
C VAL A 333 21.24 0.08 -11.93
N PHE A 334 21.99 1.04 -11.42
CA PHE A 334 22.04 2.43 -11.83
C PHE A 334 23.46 2.87 -12.18
N ASP A 335 23.55 3.90 -12.99
CA ASP A 335 24.82 4.64 -13.14
C ASP A 335 24.72 6.06 -12.55
N SER A 336 25.83 6.77 -12.52
CA SER A 336 25.91 8.09 -11.88
C SER A 336 25.05 9.17 -12.56
N LYS A 337 24.68 9.01 -13.84
CA LYS A 337 23.89 10.01 -14.60
C LYS A 337 22.50 10.22 -14.00
N VAL A 338 21.94 9.21 -13.34
CA VAL A 338 20.60 9.29 -12.75
C VAL A 338 20.60 9.43 -11.21
N LYS A 339 21.78 9.49 -10.58
CA LYS A 339 21.94 9.52 -9.12
C LYS A 339 21.09 10.61 -8.43
N ASN A 340 21.09 11.82 -8.98
CA ASN A 340 20.35 12.95 -8.43
C ASN A 340 18.83 12.88 -8.68
N LEU A 341 18.37 11.91 -9.46
CA LEU A 341 16.97 11.64 -9.76
C LEU A 341 16.39 10.52 -8.89
N LEU A 342 17.26 9.80 -8.16
CA LEU A 342 16.81 8.73 -7.29
C LEU A 342 16.00 9.30 -6.13
N ARG A 343 14.98 8.56 -5.74
CA ARG A 343 14.12 8.90 -4.61
C ARG A 343 14.90 8.86 -3.29
N PRO A 344 14.46 9.62 -2.26
CA PRO A 344 15.19 9.74 -0.98
C PRO A 344 15.51 8.41 -0.29
N GLU A 345 14.65 7.39 -0.44
CA GLU A 345 14.83 6.07 0.18
C GLU A 345 16.10 5.32 -0.28
N TYR A 346 16.71 5.70 -1.41
CA TYR A 346 17.99 5.15 -1.88
C TYR A 346 19.20 5.72 -1.13
N GLY A 347 19.02 6.83 -0.41
CA GLY A 347 20.06 7.44 0.43
C GLY A 347 20.00 7.04 1.91
N ASP A 348 19.07 6.17 2.31
CA ASP A 348 18.94 5.73 3.69
C ASP A 348 20.19 4.92 4.12
N LYS A 349 20.63 5.10 5.39
CA LYS A 349 21.81 4.41 5.94
C LYS A 349 21.63 2.89 6.06
N LYS A 350 20.40 2.41 6.14
CA LYS A 350 20.06 0.98 6.27
C LYS A 350 19.89 0.26 4.92
N VAL A 351 20.10 0.98 3.83
CA VAL A 351 20.00 0.42 2.47
C VAL A 351 21.20 -0.44 2.14
N THR A 352 20.97 -1.62 1.61
CA THR A 352 22.03 -2.45 1.05
C THR A 352 22.41 -1.91 -0.33
N ARG A 353 23.44 -1.04 -0.34
CA ARG A 353 23.96 -0.40 -1.54
C ARG A 353 25.33 -0.93 -1.89
N ILE A 354 25.47 -1.47 -3.09
CA ILE A 354 26.76 -1.84 -3.69
C ILE A 354 27.23 -0.68 -4.57
N VAL A 355 28.50 -0.31 -4.47
CA VAL A 355 29.12 0.76 -5.30
C VAL A 355 30.40 0.22 -5.95
N ALA A 356 30.57 0.49 -7.23
CA ALA A 356 31.73 0.05 -8.01
C ALA A 356 32.08 1.08 -9.11
N ASN A 357 33.34 1.06 -9.55
CA ASN A 357 33.84 1.93 -10.60
C ASN A 357 33.89 1.26 -11.98
N THR A 358 33.78 -0.07 -12.03
CA THR A 358 33.63 -0.83 -13.28
C THR A 358 32.45 -1.79 -13.18
N ILE A 359 31.97 -2.26 -14.32
CA ILE A 359 30.88 -3.25 -14.38
C ILE A 359 31.35 -4.60 -13.84
N GLU A 360 32.60 -4.97 -14.09
CA GLU A 360 33.23 -6.20 -13.58
C GLU A 360 33.30 -6.17 -12.05
N GLU A 361 33.77 -5.04 -11.47
CA GLU A 361 33.81 -4.85 -10.01
C GLU A 361 32.38 -4.89 -9.41
N LEU A 362 31.38 -4.32 -10.10
CA LEU A 362 30.00 -4.39 -9.67
C LEU A 362 29.50 -5.83 -9.65
N ALA A 363 29.77 -6.58 -10.73
CA ALA A 363 29.39 -7.98 -10.86
C ALA A 363 30.05 -8.87 -9.79
N ASP A 364 31.33 -8.61 -9.46
CA ASP A 364 32.04 -9.33 -8.41
C ASP A 364 31.49 -9.08 -7.00
N LYS A 365 30.86 -7.92 -6.78
CA LYS A 365 30.25 -7.53 -5.49
C LYS A 365 28.78 -7.91 -5.35
N MET A 366 28.09 -8.20 -6.45
CA MET A 366 26.69 -8.58 -6.43
C MET A 366 26.54 -10.06 -6.04
N GLU A 367 26.04 -10.29 -4.82
CA GLU A 367 25.84 -11.64 -4.29
C GLU A 367 24.77 -12.39 -5.07
N ASP A 368 24.98 -13.69 -5.29
CA ASP A 368 24.06 -14.65 -5.92
C ASP A 368 23.64 -14.29 -7.38
N VAL A 369 24.44 -13.48 -8.07
CA VAL A 369 24.19 -13.11 -9.49
C VAL A 369 25.22 -13.74 -10.40
N ASN A 370 24.78 -14.28 -11.53
CA ASN A 370 25.67 -14.76 -12.57
C ASN A 370 26.50 -13.57 -13.15
N ARG A 371 27.78 -13.55 -12.83
CA ARG A 371 28.72 -12.49 -13.20
C ARG A 371 28.77 -12.21 -14.70
N ASP A 372 29.00 -13.26 -15.48
CA ASP A 372 29.18 -13.12 -16.92
C ASP A 372 27.85 -12.77 -17.62
N GLY A 373 26.74 -13.34 -17.11
CA GLY A 373 25.40 -12.98 -17.54
C GLY A 373 25.08 -11.50 -17.33
N LEU A 374 25.46 -10.92 -16.18
CA LEU A 374 25.31 -9.48 -15.91
C LEU A 374 26.10 -8.62 -16.89
N ILE A 375 27.38 -8.93 -17.08
CA ILE A 375 28.28 -8.18 -17.98
C ILE A 375 27.73 -8.20 -19.41
N GLU A 376 27.33 -9.38 -19.90
CA GLU A 376 26.75 -9.54 -21.22
C GLU A 376 25.41 -8.78 -21.33
N THR A 377 24.55 -8.85 -20.34
CA THR A 377 23.27 -8.13 -20.30
C THR A 377 23.47 -6.62 -20.39
N ILE A 378 24.39 -6.04 -19.61
CA ILE A 378 24.67 -4.60 -19.67
C ILE A 378 25.24 -4.20 -21.04
N LYS A 379 26.14 -4.98 -21.61
CA LYS A 379 26.71 -4.74 -22.94
C LYS A 379 25.61 -4.72 -24.02
N ASN A 380 24.74 -5.75 -24.02
CA ASN A 380 23.65 -5.88 -24.99
C ASN A 380 22.60 -4.78 -24.78
N TYR A 381 22.27 -4.45 -23.54
CA TYR A 381 21.39 -3.33 -23.20
C TYR A 381 21.93 -2.01 -23.73
N ASN A 382 23.17 -1.66 -23.46
CA ASN A 382 23.79 -0.41 -23.90
C ASN A 382 23.79 -0.27 -25.43
N SER A 383 24.09 -1.35 -26.18
CA SER A 383 24.10 -1.35 -27.63
C SER A 383 22.73 -1.25 -28.30
N SER A 384 21.67 -1.63 -27.56
CA SER A 384 20.28 -1.67 -28.06
C SER A 384 19.53 -0.35 -27.94
N ILE A 385 20.10 0.66 -27.25
CA ILE A 385 19.41 1.92 -26.95
C ILE A 385 19.34 2.83 -28.15
N ASN A 386 18.17 3.37 -28.45
CA ASN A 386 18.00 4.45 -29.43
C ASN A 386 18.48 5.79 -28.84
N GLN A 387 19.75 6.12 -29.04
CA GLN A 387 20.37 7.33 -28.49
C GLN A 387 19.95 8.64 -29.24
N LYS A 388 19.20 8.57 -30.32
CA LYS A 388 18.68 9.76 -31.03
C LYS A 388 17.60 10.49 -30.21
N ILE A 389 16.94 9.81 -29.26
CA ILE A 389 15.92 10.39 -28.42
C ILE A 389 16.61 10.90 -27.16
N LYS A 390 16.36 12.18 -26.80
CA LYS A 390 16.90 12.79 -25.60
C LYS A 390 16.17 12.22 -24.37
N PHE A 391 16.93 11.88 -23.34
CA PHE A 391 16.37 11.45 -22.05
C PHE A 391 15.60 12.58 -21.36
N ASP A 392 14.37 12.28 -20.91
CA ASP A 392 13.53 13.20 -20.16
C ASP A 392 12.65 12.42 -19.17
N HIS A 393 13.07 12.42 -17.89
CA HIS A 393 12.39 11.69 -16.82
C HIS A 393 11.01 12.28 -16.43
N SER A 394 10.68 13.49 -16.91
CA SER A 394 9.43 14.18 -16.58
C SER A 394 8.22 13.74 -17.42
N LYS A 395 8.48 12.96 -18.48
CA LYS A 395 7.45 12.42 -19.38
C LYS A 395 7.85 11.05 -19.91
N LYS A 396 6.94 10.32 -20.49
CA LYS A 396 7.25 9.13 -21.28
C LYS A 396 7.99 9.58 -22.54
N ASP A 397 9.32 9.44 -22.52
CA ASP A 397 10.21 10.06 -23.53
C ASP A 397 10.37 9.22 -24.79
N GLY A 398 9.92 7.95 -24.77
CA GLY A 398 10.06 7.01 -25.89
C GLY A 398 11.51 6.59 -26.15
N ARG A 399 12.47 6.95 -25.28
CA ARG A 399 13.87 6.50 -25.36
C ARG A 399 13.93 5.04 -24.94
N LYS A 400 13.97 4.16 -25.92
CA LYS A 400 13.77 2.73 -25.77
C LYS A 400 14.95 1.90 -26.24
N THR A 401 14.99 0.64 -25.83
CA THR A 401 15.83 -0.41 -26.41
C THR A 401 15.11 -1.10 -27.57
N ILE A 402 15.85 -1.71 -28.47
CA ILE A 402 15.33 -2.44 -29.64
C ILE A 402 16.09 -3.75 -29.78
N GLY A 403 15.37 -4.85 -30.00
CA GLY A 403 15.95 -6.17 -30.30
C GLY A 403 16.37 -6.99 -29.09
N LEU A 404 15.98 -6.60 -27.89
CA LEU A 404 16.15 -7.42 -26.69
C LEU A 404 14.95 -8.31 -26.47
N GLU A 405 15.13 -9.43 -25.75
CA GLU A 405 14.04 -10.31 -25.32
C GLU A 405 12.97 -9.52 -24.53
N VAL A 406 13.42 -8.66 -23.60
CA VAL A 406 12.58 -7.69 -22.92
C VAL A 406 13.07 -6.29 -23.23
N ASN A 407 12.35 -5.57 -24.09
CA ASN A 407 12.70 -4.18 -24.40
C ASN A 407 12.26 -3.26 -23.25
N LYS A 408 13.04 -2.19 -23.03
CA LYS A 408 12.66 -1.07 -22.17
C LYS A 408 12.05 0.03 -23.02
N THR A 409 10.82 0.46 -22.72
CA THR A 409 10.04 1.35 -23.62
C THR A 409 10.28 2.84 -23.43
N ASN A 410 10.69 3.26 -22.23
CA ASN A 410 11.04 4.65 -21.91
C ASN A 410 12.28 4.70 -21.02
N TRP A 411 12.91 5.85 -20.96
CA TRP A 411 14.01 6.20 -20.05
C TRP A 411 15.22 5.26 -20.15
N ALA A 412 15.45 4.67 -21.32
CA ALA A 412 16.60 3.80 -21.53
C ALA A 412 17.90 4.62 -21.61
N ASN A 413 18.63 4.68 -20.51
CA ASN A 413 19.98 5.24 -20.45
C ASN A 413 21.03 4.15 -20.44
N THR A 414 22.17 4.39 -21.12
CA THR A 414 23.33 3.49 -21.04
C THR A 414 23.83 3.40 -19.59
N ILE A 415 24.29 2.22 -19.20
CA ILE A 415 24.97 1.98 -17.91
C ILE A 415 26.48 1.96 -18.23
N ASP A 416 27.09 3.15 -18.27
CA ASP A 416 28.47 3.35 -18.74
C ASP A 416 29.26 4.43 -18.00
N THR A 417 28.65 5.12 -17.05
CA THR A 417 29.25 6.24 -16.33
C THR A 417 29.36 5.90 -14.82
N PRO A 418 30.58 5.65 -14.31
CA PRO A 418 30.78 5.34 -12.90
C PRO A 418 30.54 6.58 -11.97
N PRO A 419 30.34 6.40 -10.65
CA PRO A 419 30.21 5.10 -10.01
C PRO A 419 28.87 4.43 -10.35
N PHE A 420 28.90 3.10 -10.46
CA PHE A 420 27.72 2.27 -10.60
C PHE A 420 27.17 1.91 -9.23
N GLU A 421 25.85 1.85 -9.09
CA GLU A 421 25.20 1.48 -7.84
C GLU A 421 24.21 0.34 -8.10
N ALA A 422 24.16 -0.65 -7.20
CA ALA A 422 23.19 -1.74 -7.22
C ALA A 422 22.47 -1.89 -5.88
N TYR A 423 21.18 -2.18 -5.93
CA TYR A 423 20.31 -2.32 -4.77
C TYR A 423 19.55 -3.62 -4.85
N ALA A 424 19.76 -4.51 -3.85
CA ALA A 424 19.12 -5.81 -3.79
C ALA A 424 17.64 -5.67 -3.37
N VAL A 425 16.73 -6.27 -4.15
CA VAL A 425 15.29 -6.24 -3.87
C VAL A 425 14.68 -7.63 -3.94
N THR A 426 13.64 -7.84 -3.15
CA THR A 426 12.74 -9.00 -3.17
C THR A 426 11.29 -8.52 -3.28
N CYS A 427 10.34 -9.41 -3.06
CA CYS A 427 8.92 -9.07 -3.01
C CYS A 427 8.48 -8.66 -1.61
N GLY A 428 7.85 -7.49 -1.48
CA GLY A 428 7.13 -7.06 -0.29
C GLY A 428 5.63 -6.94 -0.57
N ILE A 429 4.81 -7.87 -0.04
CA ILE A 429 3.35 -7.79 -0.16
C ILE A 429 2.81 -6.77 0.85
N THR A 430 1.91 -5.88 0.39
CA THR A 430 1.34 -4.81 1.22
C THR A 430 -0.08 -5.14 1.67
N PHE A 431 -0.95 -5.60 0.75
CA PHE A 431 -2.32 -6.02 1.05
C PHE A 431 -2.88 -6.90 -0.06
N THR A 432 -3.94 -7.65 0.27
CA THR A 432 -4.69 -8.53 -0.62
C THR A 432 -5.99 -7.87 -1.06
N PHE A 433 -6.54 -8.28 -2.22
CA PHE A 433 -7.73 -7.64 -2.80
C PHE A 433 -9.03 -8.44 -2.58
N GLY A 434 -8.93 -9.72 -2.20
CA GLY A 434 -10.08 -10.52 -1.84
C GLY A 434 -10.69 -10.08 -0.51
N GLY A 435 -12.00 -10.09 -0.41
CA GLY A 435 -12.75 -9.63 0.75
C GLY A 435 -14.13 -10.27 0.86
N LEU A 436 -15.02 -9.60 1.57
CA LEU A 436 -16.43 -9.96 1.73
C LEU A 436 -17.29 -9.13 0.77
N LYS A 437 -18.40 -9.70 0.29
CA LYS A 437 -19.41 -8.93 -0.44
C LYS A 437 -20.22 -8.10 0.56
N THR A 438 -20.40 -6.83 0.22
CA THR A 438 -21.17 -5.90 1.06
C THR A 438 -22.24 -5.20 0.23
N VAL A 439 -23.25 -4.69 0.90
CA VAL A 439 -24.17 -3.71 0.34
C VAL A 439 -23.39 -2.41 0.14
N PRO A 440 -23.26 -1.87 -1.08
CA PRO A 440 -22.36 -0.73 -1.36
C PRO A 440 -22.63 0.51 -0.50
N ASP A 441 -23.89 0.85 -0.27
CA ASP A 441 -24.28 2.07 0.45
C ASP A 441 -24.12 1.96 1.98
N THR A 442 -24.10 0.75 2.55
CA THR A 442 -24.12 0.55 4.01
C THR A 442 -22.89 -0.17 4.55
N GLY A 443 -22.14 -0.89 3.71
CA GLY A 443 -21.07 -1.77 4.15
C GLY A 443 -21.56 -3.03 4.88
N GLN A 444 -22.88 -3.32 4.90
CA GLN A 444 -23.44 -4.52 5.51
C GLN A 444 -23.03 -5.76 4.72
N VAL A 445 -22.52 -6.78 5.40
CA VAL A 445 -22.04 -8.01 4.77
C VAL A 445 -23.23 -8.81 4.22
N LEU A 446 -23.05 -9.39 3.02
CA LEU A 446 -24.02 -10.29 2.41
C LEU A 446 -23.67 -11.76 2.67
N ASP A 447 -24.69 -12.59 2.83
CA ASP A 447 -24.54 -14.05 2.84
C ASP A 447 -24.42 -14.62 1.40
N VAL A 448 -24.22 -15.92 1.29
CA VAL A 448 -24.12 -16.63 0.00
C VAL A 448 -25.37 -16.58 -0.87
N ASN A 449 -26.50 -16.07 -0.36
CA ASN A 449 -27.77 -15.89 -1.07
C ASN A 449 -28.04 -14.41 -1.39
N ASP A 450 -27.04 -13.52 -1.25
CA ASP A 450 -27.16 -12.07 -1.38
C ASP A 450 -28.12 -11.40 -0.36
N ILE A 451 -28.31 -12.03 0.80
CA ILE A 451 -29.13 -11.48 1.88
C ILE A 451 -28.23 -10.74 2.86
N PRO A 452 -28.55 -9.48 3.25
CA PRO A 452 -27.80 -8.76 4.26
C PRO A 452 -27.80 -9.46 5.61
N MET A 453 -26.60 -9.72 6.15
CA MET A 453 -26.41 -10.35 7.47
C MET A 453 -26.64 -9.30 8.54
N SER A 454 -27.68 -9.52 9.36
CA SER A 454 -28.04 -8.61 10.45
C SER A 454 -26.90 -8.49 11.47
N GLY A 455 -26.57 -7.24 11.85
CA GLY A 455 -25.53 -6.94 12.84
C GLY A 455 -24.08 -7.07 12.35
N LEU A 456 -23.80 -7.37 11.06
CA LEU A 456 -22.44 -7.54 10.52
C LEU A 456 -22.15 -6.57 9.38
N TYR A 457 -21.03 -5.82 9.52
CA TYR A 457 -20.52 -4.85 8.56
C TYR A 457 -19.03 -5.09 8.30
N ALA A 458 -18.51 -4.63 7.14
CA ALA A 458 -17.09 -4.69 6.81
C ALA A 458 -16.61 -3.39 6.14
N ALA A 459 -15.32 -3.01 6.41
CA ALA A 459 -14.67 -1.83 5.87
C ALA A 459 -13.17 -2.07 5.58
#